data_ded20d512efe414a6e836b0e21b115cd
#
_entry.id   ded20d512efe414a6e836b0e21b115cd
#
_cell.length_a   1.000
_cell.length_b   1.000
_cell.length_c   1.000
_cell.angle_alpha   90.00
_cell.angle_beta   90.00
_cell.angle_gamma   90.00
#
_symmetry.space_group_name_H-M   'P 1'
#
loop_
_entity.id
_entity.type
_entity.pdbx_description
1 polymer ?
#
loop_
_entity_poly.entity_id
_entity_poly.type
_entity_poly.pdbx_seq_one_letter_code
_entity_poly.pdbx_strand_id
1 'polypeptide(L)'
;MSEINLLKRYPSGNPSVAKRASAKTNEHVRVSREYGKMYFDGPREYGYGGYRYDGRWVAIAEDMIAHWNLKPGMRVLDIGAAKGFLVKDFMIACKGIEAF
;
A
#
# COMPACT_ATOMS: atom_id res chain seq x y z
N MET A 1 -1.46 -26.64 4.40
CA MET A 1 -1.49 -25.24 4.86
C MET A 1 -2.48 -24.48 4.01
N SER A 2 -3.49 -23.87 4.62
CA SER A 2 -4.50 -23.12 3.86
C SER A 2 -4.05 -21.70 3.66
N GLU A 3 -4.36 -21.17 2.48
CA GLU A 3 -4.11 -19.78 2.16
C GLU A 3 -5.13 -18.88 2.87
N ILE A 4 -4.65 -17.73 3.37
CA ILE A 4 -5.50 -16.75 4.06
C ILE A 4 -5.40 -15.41 3.32
N ASN A 5 -6.55 -14.85 3.00
CA ASN A 5 -6.60 -13.54 2.37
C ASN A 5 -6.71 -12.44 3.41
N LEU A 6 -5.56 -11.84 3.78
CA LEU A 6 -5.51 -10.73 4.73
C LEU A 6 -5.84 -9.38 4.09
N LEU A 7 -6.08 -9.34 2.79
CA LEU A 7 -6.42 -8.11 2.06
C LEU A 7 -7.90 -7.99 1.75
N LYS A 8 -8.76 -8.76 2.40
CA LYS A 8 -10.21 -8.76 2.15
C LYS A 8 -10.83 -7.37 2.23
N ARG A 9 -10.38 -6.56 3.18
CA ARG A 9 -10.94 -5.23 3.41
C ARG A 9 -10.23 -4.12 2.63
N TYR A 10 -9.32 -4.49 1.72
CA TYR A 10 -8.71 -3.50 0.85
C TYR A 10 -9.74 -2.96 -0.14
N PRO A 11 -9.90 -1.62 -0.24
CA PRO A 11 -10.83 -1.03 -1.20
C PRO A 11 -10.50 -1.47 -2.62
N SER A 12 -11.44 -2.13 -3.29
CA SER A 12 -11.28 -2.55 -4.68
C SER A 12 -12.00 -1.59 -5.60
N GLY A 13 -11.31 -1.15 -6.66
CA GLY A 13 -11.92 -0.41 -7.75
C GLY A 13 -11.99 -1.28 -8.99
N ASN A 14 -12.68 -0.81 -10.01
CA ASN A 14 -12.72 -1.44 -11.32
C ASN A 14 -11.87 -0.65 -12.31
N PRO A 15 -10.53 -0.69 -12.21
CA PRO A 15 -9.69 0.03 -13.16
C PRO A 15 -9.83 -0.62 -14.54
N SER A 16 -10.08 0.20 -15.55
CA SER A 16 -10.05 -0.27 -16.92
C SER A 16 -8.60 -0.47 -17.35
N VAL A 17 -8.16 -1.71 -17.46
CA VAL A 17 -6.80 -2.03 -17.89
C VAL A 17 -6.53 -1.49 -19.29
N ALA A 18 -7.50 -1.63 -20.20
CA ALA A 18 -7.38 -1.12 -21.56
C ALA A 18 -7.24 0.41 -21.59
N LYS A 19 -8.06 1.12 -20.82
CA LYS A 19 -7.98 2.59 -20.73
C LYS A 19 -6.66 3.05 -20.15
N ARG A 20 -6.16 2.37 -19.11
CA ARG A 20 -4.86 2.70 -18.53
C ARG A 20 -3.72 2.45 -19.51
N ALA A 21 -3.76 1.32 -20.22
CA ALA A 21 -2.74 1.00 -21.22
C ALA A 21 -2.72 2.01 -22.36
N SER A 22 -3.90 2.43 -22.84
CA SER A 22 -4.00 3.41 -23.94
C SER A 22 -3.55 4.81 -23.53
N ALA A 23 -3.69 5.17 -22.23
CA ALA A 23 -3.26 6.46 -21.71
C ALA A 23 -1.75 6.53 -21.46
N LYS A 24 -1.08 5.39 -21.40
CA LYS A 24 0.35 5.32 -21.07
C LYS A 24 1.21 5.52 -22.32
N THR A 25 2.17 6.46 -22.24
CA THR A 25 3.11 6.76 -23.31
C THR A 25 4.50 6.23 -22.95
N ASN A 26 5.44 6.27 -23.94
CA ASN A 26 6.84 5.91 -23.70
C ASN A 26 7.47 6.81 -22.64
N GLU A 27 7.10 8.10 -22.61
CA GLU A 27 7.59 9.04 -21.60
C GLU A 27 7.11 8.63 -20.21
N HIS A 28 5.85 8.22 -20.06
CA HIS A 28 5.32 7.72 -18.79
C HIS A 28 6.14 6.53 -18.30
N VAL A 29 6.46 5.57 -19.18
CA VAL A 29 7.26 4.40 -18.83
C VAL A 29 8.67 4.80 -18.40
N ARG A 30 9.31 5.71 -19.17
CA ARG A 30 10.66 6.18 -18.85
C ARG A 30 10.74 6.81 -17.47
N VAL A 31 9.84 7.75 -17.19
CA VAL A 31 9.80 8.47 -15.90
C VAL A 31 9.45 7.52 -14.76
N SER A 32 8.53 6.57 -14.97
CA SER A 32 8.17 5.61 -13.93
C SER A 32 9.34 4.73 -13.49
N ARG A 33 10.25 4.39 -14.41
CA ARG A 33 11.43 3.58 -14.09
C ARG A 33 12.45 4.29 -13.21
N GLU A 34 12.32 5.59 -13.04
CA GLU A 34 13.17 6.36 -12.12
C GLU A 34 12.77 6.14 -10.66
N TYR A 35 11.56 5.61 -10.39
CA TYR A 35 11.01 5.42 -9.05
C TYR A 35 11.11 6.65 -8.16
N GLY A 36 11.03 7.83 -8.79
CA GLY A 36 11.11 9.11 -8.09
C GLY A 36 9.74 9.66 -7.71
N LYS A 37 9.68 10.99 -7.54
CA LYS A 37 8.46 11.69 -7.14
C LYS A 37 7.28 11.41 -8.07
N MET A 38 7.53 11.40 -9.38
CA MET A 38 6.45 11.16 -10.36
C MET A 38 5.88 9.75 -10.26
N TYR A 39 6.70 8.76 -9.91
CA TYR A 39 6.25 7.39 -9.73
C TYR A 39 5.30 7.28 -8.54
N PHE A 40 5.65 7.88 -7.41
CA PHE A 40 4.86 7.76 -6.18
C PHE A 40 3.76 8.80 -6.05
N ASP A 41 4.02 10.05 -6.44
CA ASP A 41 3.11 11.18 -6.22
C ASP A 41 2.53 11.79 -7.48
N GLY A 42 3.04 11.41 -8.65
CA GLY A 42 2.57 11.93 -9.92
C GLY A 42 1.26 11.31 -10.39
N PRO A 43 0.80 11.65 -11.59
CA PRO A 43 -0.37 11.03 -12.21
C PRO A 43 -0.22 9.51 -12.31
N ARG A 44 -1.34 8.82 -12.34
CA ARG A 44 -1.38 7.34 -12.34
C ARG A 44 -0.59 6.71 -13.49
N GLU A 45 -0.46 7.42 -14.61
CA GLU A 45 0.29 6.96 -15.78
C GLU A 45 1.77 6.74 -15.49
N TYR A 46 2.33 7.41 -14.47
CA TYR A 46 3.73 7.29 -14.08
C TYR A 46 4.02 6.21 -13.04
N GLY A 47 2.98 5.58 -12.50
CA GLY A 47 3.17 4.53 -11.51
C GLY A 47 2.02 4.43 -10.51
N TYR A 48 2.31 4.57 -9.22
CA TYR A 48 1.29 4.49 -8.17
C TYR A 48 0.26 5.60 -8.26
N GLY A 49 0.67 6.80 -8.66
CA GLY A 49 -0.23 7.89 -8.97
C GLY A 49 -1.04 8.45 -7.80
N GLY A 50 -0.70 9.64 -7.37
CA GLY A 50 -1.52 10.37 -6.41
C GLY A 50 -1.64 9.72 -5.04
N TYR A 51 -0.57 9.19 -4.52
CA TYR A 51 -0.54 8.55 -3.21
C TYR A 51 -0.96 9.54 -2.12
N ARG A 52 -2.19 9.41 -1.65
CA ARG A 52 -2.68 10.19 -0.53
C ARG A 52 -3.08 9.26 0.59
N TYR A 53 -2.67 9.60 1.80
CA TYR A 53 -3.05 8.84 2.98
C TYR A 53 -4.54 9.05 3.26
N ASP A 54 -5.27 7.95 3.33
CA ASP A 54 -6.71 7.97 3.63
C ASP A 54 -7.10 6.94 4.70
N GLY A 55 -6.12 6.30 5.34
CA GLY A 55 -6.37 5.32 6.39
C GLY A 55 -6.89 3.98 5.89
N ARG A 56 -6.83 3.71 4.58
CA ARG A 56 -7.39 2.47 4.01
C ARG A 56 -6.73 1.20 4.53
N TRP A 57 -5.52 1.29 5.04
CA TRP A 57 -4.78 0.14 5.54
C TRP A 57 -5.07 -0.19 6.99
N VAL A 58 -5.82 0.66 7.73
CA VAL A 58 -6.13 0.42 9.15
C VAL A 58 -6.88 -0.89 9.32
N ALA A 59 -7.93 -1.12 8.54
CA ALA A 59 -8.72 -2.36 8.61
C ALA A 59 -7.87 -3.59 8.30
N ILE A 60 -6.97 -3.48 7.32
CA ILE A 60 -6.07 -4.57 6.95
C ILE A 60 -5.06 -4.82 8.06
N ALA A 61 -4.51 -3.77 8.66
CA ALA A 61 -3.61 -3.89 9.81
C ALA A 61 -4.31 -4.58 10.99
N GLU A 62 -5.56 -4.22 11.26
CA GLU A 62 -6.36 -4.87 12.30
C GLU A 62 -6.50 -6.37 12.02
N ASP A 63 -6.79 -6.76 10.78
CA ASP A 63 -6.91 -8.17 10.41
C ASP A 63 -5.58 -8.92 10.57
N MET A 64 -4.47 -8.30 10.21
CA MET A 64 -3.14 -8.89 10.40
C MET A 64 -2.78 -9.02 11.87
N ILE A 65 -3.07 -7.99 12.66
CA ILE A 65 -2.85 -8.01 14.11
C ILE A 65 -3.63 -9.16 14.76
N ALA A 66 -4.89 -9.31 14.40
CA ALA A 66 -5.72 -10.41 14.92
C ALA A 66 -5.20 -11.77 14.47
N HIS A 67 -4.83 -11.91 13.20
CA HIS A 67 -4.37 -13.19 12.65
C HIS A 67 -3.08 -13.67 13.31
N TRP A 68 -2.11 -12.80 13.51
CA TRP A 68 -0.82 -13.13 14.09
C TRP A 68 -0.75 -12.86 15.59
N ASN A 69 -1.86 -12.43 16.19
CA ASN A 69 -1.93 -12.10 17.62
C ASN A 69 -0.84 -11.11 18.05
N LEU A 70 -0.70 -10.05 17.25
CA LEU A 70 0.31 -9.01 17.52
C LEU A 70 -0.10 -8.19 18.74
N LYS A 71 0.89 -7.80 19.54
CA LYS A 71 0.68 -7.06 20.77
C LYS A 71 1.65 -5.88 20.88
N PRO A 72 1.34 -4.88 21.75
CA PRO A 72 2.29 -3.80 22.00
C PRO A 72 3.66 -4.36 22.40
N GLY A 73 4.71 -3.71 21.89
CA GLY A 73 6.08 -4.15 22.09
C GLY A 73 6.63 -5.09 21.00
N MET A 74 5.74 -5.69 20.21
CA MET A 74 6.18 -6.48 19.04
C MET A 74 6.63 -5.57 17.90
N ARG A 75 7.41 -6.12 16.98
CA ARG A 75 8.01 -5.39 15.88
C ARG A 75 7.53 -5.95 14.54
N VAL A 76 7.22 -5.06 13.61
CA VAL A 76 6.77 -5.42 12.27
C VAL A 76 7.65 -4.70 11.24
N LEU A 77 8.10 -5.42 10.24
CA LEU A 77 8.87 -4.88 9.12
C LEU A 77 8.07 -5.05 7.83
N ASP A 78 7.82 -3.95 7.12
CA ASP A 78 7.18 -3.96 5.81
C ASP A 78 8.24 -3.69 4.74
N ILE A 79 8.66 -4.72 4.04
CA ILE A 79 9.65 -4.60 2.97
C ILE A 79 8.97 -3.99 1.74
N GLY A 80 9.54 -2.89 1.23
CA GLY A 80 8.96 -2.17 0.10
C GLY A 80 7.76 -1.31 0.47
N ALA A 81 7.79 -0.74 1.67
CA ALA A 81 6.67 0.00 2.25
C ALA A 81 6.26 1.28 1.51
N ALA A 82 7.01 1.70 0.50
CA ALA A 82 6.77 2.95 -0.24
C ALA A 82 6.69 4.15 0.70
N LYS A 83 5.54 4.80 0.82
CA LYS A 83 5.36 5.95 1.72
C LYS A 83 5.05 5.55 3.16
N GLY A 84 4.99 4.25 3.45
CA GLY A 84 4.80 3.76 4.80
C GLY A 84 3.36 3.85 5.33
N PHE A 85 2.36 3.88 4.48
CA PHE A 85 0.96 3.98 4.92
C PHE A 85 0.54 2.77 5.75
N LEU A 86 0.90 1.56 5.35
CA LEU A 86 0.61 0.36 6.14
C LEU A 86 1.38 0.37 7.46
N VAL A 87 2.64 0.81 7.44
CA VAL A 87 3.47 0.96 8.63
C VAL A 87 2.78 1.88 9.64
N LYS A 88 2.31 3.05 9.17
CA LYS A 88 1.58 4.00 10.00
C LYS A 88 0.30 3.38 10.56
N ASP A 89 -0.44 2.67 9.72
CA ASP A 89 -1.72 2.10 10.11
C ASP A 89 -1.58 0.94 11.09
N PHE A 90 -0.47 0.20 11.06
CA PHE A 90 -0.15 -0.75 12.13
C PHE A 90 -0.05 -0.07 13.49
N MET A 91 0.63 1.07 13.54
CA MET A 91 0.80 1.82 14.80
C MET A 91 -0.49 2.47 15.26
N ILE A 92 -1.38 2.84 14.35
CA ILE A 92 -2.72 3.35 14.69
C ILE A 92 -3.60 2.21 15.23
N ALA A 93 -3.59 1.06 14.55
CA ALA A 93 -4.45 -0.08 14.91
C ALA A 93 -4.02 -0.76 16.21
N CYS A 94 -2.73 -0.72 16.54
CA CYS A 94 -2.21 -1.30 17.78
C CYS A 94 -1.15 -0.37 18.39
N LYS A 95 -1.58 0.47 19.32
CA LYS A 95 -0.68 1.38 20.01
C LYS A 95 0.39 0.61 20.77
N GLY A 96 1.64 0.97 20.53
CA GLY A 96 2.79 0.31 21.17
C GLY A 96 3.50 -0.72 20.28
N ILE A 97 2.95 -1.06 19.11
CA ILE A 97 3.65 -1.83 18.11
C ILE A 97 4.75 -0.94 17.48
N GLU A 98 5.91 -1.52 17.21
CA GLU A 98 6.99 -0.87 16.46
C GLU A 98 6.95 -1.35 15.01
N ALA A 99 6.55 -0.48 14.09
CA ALA A 99 6.48 -0.81 12.67
C ALA A 99 7.50 0.02 11.87
N PHE A 100 8.09 -0.64 10.87
CA PHE A 100 9.16 -0.08 10.05
C PHE A 100 8.93 -0.31 8.57
#